data_945c9b1cebda026b212f8deb3adcc87b
#
_entry.id   945c9b1cebda026b212f8deb3adcc87b
#
_cell.length_a   1.000
_cell.length_b   1.000
_cell.length_c   1.000
_cell.angle_alpha   90.00
_cell.angle_beta   90.00
_cell.angle_gamma   90.00
#
_symmetry.space_group_name_H-M   'P 1'
#
loop_
_entity.id
_entity.type
_entity.pdbx_description
1 polymer ?
#
loop_
_entity_poly.entity_id
_entity_poly.type
_entity_poly.pdbx_seq_one_letter_code
_entity_poly.pdbx_strand_id
1 'polypeptide(L)'
;MKIEIEKEFPKYFKPSYPEEFELFSHFEVTAGIPTVLFAITTWKENGQPNVCFHSWSSFHGDKTAFFAVMGNLYQHTHTYANIKCFCINFLPISYYDQLVNTIHHNKIEDDEFSVGQLTLDHAKTIHAPVIHEAFINMECTLKDIQDLSGAGITTMIIGQVQHISVEENYAQGYKRYEKDGFMMLIPAPQDLLTGEPNQSAIATINIEKYD
;
A
#
# COMPACT_ATOMS: atom_id res chain seq x y z
N MET A 1 23.35 22.58 -6.87
CA MET A 1 22.88 23.34 -5.67
C MET A 1 21.79 22.48 -5.03
N LYS A 2 21.76 22.34 -3.69
CA LYS A 2 20.65 21.67 -2.97
C LYS A 2 19.72 22.72 -2.42
N ILE A 3 18.44 22.38 -2.31
CA ILE A 3 17.43 23.15 -1.59
C ILE A 3 17.29 22.51 -0.21
N GLU A 4 17.31 23.33 0.83
CA GLU A 4 17.16 22.87 2.20
C GLU A 4 15.68 22.95 2.58
N ILE A 5 15.13 21.83 3.06
CA ILE A 5 13.76 21.70 3.52
C ILE A 5 13.80 21.35 5.01
N GLU A 6 13.23 22.23 5.82
CA GLU A 6 13.24 22.13 7.28
C GLU A 6 11.93 21.54 7.82
N LYS A 7 11.86 21.36 9.14
CA LYS A 7 10.68 20.82 9.83
C LYS A 7 9.44 21.70 9.67
N GLU A 8 9.65 23.02 9.54
CA GLU A 8 8.56 23.96 9.33
C GLU A 8 8.02 23.85 7.91
N PHE A 9 6.69 23.93 7.78
CA PHE A 9 6.04 23.82 6.48
C PHE A 9 6.45 25.00 5.57
N PRO A 10 7.04 24.75 4.40
CA PRO A 10 7.48 25.81 3.51
C PRO A 10 6.31 26.65 2.97
N LYS A 11 6.44 27.97 2.95
CA LYS A 11 5.37 28.89 2.53
C LYS A 11 4.92 28.70 1.06
N TYR A 12 5.82 28.25 0.21
CA TYR A 12 5.56 27.97 -1.21
C TYR A 12 5.04 26.58 -1.48
N PHE A 13 5.04 25.73 -0.48
CA PHE A 13 4.65 24.34 -0.63
C PHE A 13 3.12 24.26 -0.63
N LYS A 14 2.54 23.73 -1.71
CA LYS A 14 1.10 23.55 -1.84
C LYS A 14 0.76 22.08 -1.66
N PRO A 15 -0.22 21.74 -0.81
CA PRO A 15 -0.69 20.36 -0.68
C PRO A 15 -1.25 19.86 -2.00
N SER A 16 -0.74 18.72 -2.48
CA SER A 16 -1.32 18.04 -3.65
C SER A 16 -2.65 17.38 -3.33
N TYR A 17 -2.86 17.09 -2.04
CA TYR A 17 -4.06 16.46 -1.48
C TYR A 17 -4.54 17.24 -0.27
N PRO A 18 -5.38 18.27 -0.42
CA PRO A 18 -5.72 19.20 0.66
C PRO A 18 -6.32 18.54 1.91
N GLU A 19 -7.12 17.49 1.72
CA GLU A 19 -7.78 16.78 2.83
C GLU A 19 -6.88 15.71 3.47
N GLU A 20 -5.83 15.26 2.78
CA GLU A 20 -4.93 14.22 3.26
C GLU A 20 -3.63 14.78 3.85
N PHE A 21 -3.38 16.07 3.69
CA PHE A 21 -2.11 16.69 4.10
C PHE A 21 -1.91 16.73 5.61
N GLU A 22 -2.97 16.63 6.39
CA GLU A 22 -2.87 16.47 7.83
C GLU A 22 -2.33 15.08 8.24
N LEU A 23 -2.34 14.12 7.31
CA LEU A 23 -1.88 12.76 7.51
C LEU A 23 -0.41 12.56 7.10
N PHE A 24 0.09 13.38 6.17
CA PHE A 24 1.42 13.22 5.60
C PHE A 24 2.32 14.41 5.90
N SER A 25 3.57 14.12 6.19
CA SER A 25 4.60 15.14 6.31
C SER A 25 4.99 15.70 4.94
N HIS A 26 5.25 16.99 4.85
CA HIS A 26 5.82 17.59 3.64
C HIS A 26 7.17 16.97 3.25
N PHE A 27 7.88 16.34 4.18
CA PHE A 27 9.11 15.58 3.89
C PHE A 27 8.86 14.38 2.99
N GLU A 28 7.73 13.67 3.17
CA GLU A 28 7.37 12.50 2.36
C GLU A 28 7.17 12.89 0.90
N VAL A 29 6.45 13.99 0.68
CA VAL A 29 6.21 14.53 -0.67
C VAL A 29 7.51 15.09 -1.27
N THR A 30 8.31 15.80 -0.47
CA THR A 30 9.59 16.36 -0.91
C THR A 30 10.58 15.27 -1.29
N ALA A 31 10.67 14.23 -0.51
CA ALA A 31 11.61 13.13 -0.76
C ALA A 31 11.25 12.33 -2.02
N GLY A 32 9.96 12.19 -2.32
CA GLY A 32 9.48 11.48 -3.51
C GLY A 32 10.02 10.05 -3.64
N ILE A 33 10.24 9.36 -2.51
CA ILE A 33 10.84 8.02 -2.50
C ILE A 33 9.84 7.02 -3.10
N PRO A 34 10.20 6.30 -4.17
CA PRO A 34 9.34 5.30 -4.75
C PRO A 34 9.00 4.20 -3.75
N THR A 35 7.72 3.87 -3.64
CA THR A 35 7.22 2.81 -2.78
C THR A 35 6.40 1.81 -3.59
N VAL A 36 6.48 0.51 -3.22
CA VAL A 36 5.70 -0.51 -3.89
C VAL A 36 4.22 -0.37 -3.55
N LEU A 37 3.35 -0.48 -4.57
CA LEU A 37 1.90 -0.49 -4.41
C LEU A 37 1.37 -1.91 -4.26
N PHE A 38 0.42 -2.09 -3.35
CA PHE A 38 -0.26 -3.35 -3.11
C PHE A 38 -1.62 -3.10 -2.46
N ALA A 39 -2.46 -4.12 -2.41
CA ALA A 39 -3.72 -4.08 -1.68
C ALA A 39 -3.65 -4.88 -0.38
N ILE A 40 -4.14 -4.31 0.72
CA ILE A 40 -4.36 -5.02 1.97
C ILE A 40 -5.84 -5.40 2.02
N THR A 41 -6.14 -6.67 2.28
CA THR A 41 -7.51 -7.15 2.36
C THR A 41 -7.85 -7.71 3.74
N THR A 42 -9.03 -7.35 4.24
CA THR A 42 -9.56 -7.76 5.53
C THR A 42 -11.08 -7.98 5.43
N TRP A 43 -11.69 -8.65 6.41
CA TRP A 43 -13.14 -8.64 6.57
C TRP A 43 -13.57 -7.45 7.43
N LYS A 44 -14.58 -6.71 6.98
CA LYS A 44 -15.28 -5.70 7.77
C LYS A 44 -16.11 -6.38 8.86
N GLU A 45 -16.54 -5.63 9.88
CA GLU A 45 -17.36 -6.15 10.98
C GLU A 45 -18.69 -6.74 10.53
N ASN A 46 -19.27 -6.23 9.43
CA ASN A 46 -20.50 -6.72 8.83
C ASN A 46 -20.31 -7.91 7.87
N GLY A 47 -19.07 -8.40 7.71
CA GLY A 47 -18.72 -9.50 6.83
C GLY A 47 -18.46 -9.12 5.38
N GLN A 48 -18.56 -7.84 5.01
CA GLN A 48 -18.17 -7.38 3.69
C GLN A 48 -16.63 -7.39 3.53
N PRO A 49 -16.11 -7.70 2.33
CA PRO A 49 -14.68 -7.63 2.08
C PRO A 49 -14.20 -6.19 1.92
N ASN A 50 -13.04 -5.89 2.48
CA ASN A 50 -12.38 -4.61 2.43
C ASN A 50 -11.10 -4.68 1.61
N VAL A 51 -10.80 -3.65 0.83
CA VAL A 51 -9.58 -3.49 0.04
C VAL A 51 -8.97 -2.13 0.35
N CYS A 52 -7.84 -2.12 1.04
CA CYS A 52 -7.05 -0.92 1.30
C CYS A 52 -5.89 -0.84 0.30
N PHE A 53 -5.96 0.07 -0.67
CA PHE A 53 -4.86 0.31 -1.60
C PHE A 53 -3.77 1.11 -0.90
N HIS A 54 -2.55 0.57 -0.83
CA HIS A 54 -1.51 1.04 0.07
C HIS A 54 -0.12 1.02 -0.56
N SER A 55 0.83 1.80 0.00
CA SER A 55 2.20 1.89 -0.51
C SER A 55 3.30 1.92 0.56
N TRP A 56 3.16 2.65 1.66
CA TRP A 56 4.25 2.79 2.65
C TRP A 56 4.52 1.51 3.41
N SER A 57 5.55 0.78 2.98
CA SER A 57 5.85 -0.54 3.54
C SER A 57 7.31 -0.91 3.43
N SER A 58 7.71 -1.86 4.25
CA SER A 58 8.96 -2.60 4.12
C SER A 58 8.75 -4.06 4.50
N PHE A 59 9.64 -4.93 4.02
CA PHE A 59 9.56 -6.36 4.23
C PHE A 59 10.88 -6.85 4.80
N HIS A 60 10.84 -7.52 5.94
CA HIS A 60 12.01 -7.94 6.70
C HIS A 60 11.86 -9.36 7.20
N GLY A 61 12.95 -10.08 7.30
CA GLY A 61 12.89 -11.43 7.84
C GLY A 61 14.25 -12.01 8.17
N ASP A 62 14.21 -13.15 8.80
CA ASP A 62 15.36 -13.99 9.04
C ASP A 62 14.97 -15.47 8.76
N LYS A 63 15.82 -16.41 9.14
CA LYS A 63 15.56 -17.83 8.93
C LYS A 63 14.36 -18.39 9.72
N THR A 64 13.78 -17.61 10.63
CA THR A 64 12.70 -18.07 11.54
C THR A 64 11.35 -17.44 11.21
N ALA A 65 11.33 -16.20 10.66
CA ALA A 65 10.11 -15.46 10.38
C ALA A 65 10.31 -14.39 9.31
N PHE A 66 9.22 -14.04 8.62
CA PHE A 66 9.15 -12.95 7.66
C PHE A 66 8.02 -12.00 8.03
N PHE A 67 8.29 -10.70 7.98
CA PHE A 67 7.38 -9.67 8.43
C PHE A 67 7.12 -8.65 7.34
N ALA A 68 5.85 -8.24 7.23
CA ALA A 68 5.43 -7.05 6.50
C ALA A 68 5.21 -5.92 7.49
N VAL A 69 5.84 -4.78 7.25
CA VAL A 69 5.72 -3.57 8.05
C VAL A 69 5.07 -2.49 7.19
N MET A 70 3.89 -2.03 7.60
CA MET A 70 3.09 -1.04 6.86
C MET A 70 2.92 0.20 7.73
N GLY A 71 3.31 1.35 7.19
CA GLY A 71 3.18 2.64 7.85
C GLY A 71 2.04 3.48 7.29
N ASN A 72 1.75 4.60 7.93
CA ASN A 72 0.76 5.60 7.50
C ASN A 72 -0.66 5.04 7.29
N LEU A 73 -1.06 4.04 8.11
CA LEU A 73 -2.41 3.53 8.11
C LEU A 73 -3.27 4.36 9.08
N TYR A 74 -4.31 4.95 8.53
CA TYR A 74 -5.25 5.76 9.31
C TYR A 74 -6.14 4.87 10.18
N GLN A 75 -6.25 5.19 11.48
CA GLN A 75 -6.97 4.36 12.47
C GLN A 75 -8.46 4.17 12.18
N HIS A 76 -9.07 5.05 11.38
CA HIS A 76 -10.50 4.97 11.05
C HIS A 76 -10.81 4.14 9.82
N THR A 77 -9.81 3.50 9.20
CA THR A 77 -10.07 2.55 8.12
C THR A 77 -10.50 1.19 8.66
N HIS A 78 -11.33 0.49 7.90
CA HIS A 78 -11.75 -0.88 8.24
C HIS A 78 -10.57 -1.87 8.28
N THR A 79 -9.44 -1.50 7.69
CA THR A 79 -8.19 -2.27 7.78
C THR A 79 -7.64 -2.31 9.20
N TYR A 80 -7.83 -1.23 9.96
CA TYR A 80 -7.28 -1.10 11.32
C TYR A 80 -8.19 -1.70 12.39
N ALA A 81 -9.52 -1.55 12.25
CA ALA A 81 -10.48 -1.94 13.27
C ALA A 81 -10.47 -3.47 13.48
N ASN A 82 -10.10 -3.90 14.69
CA ASN A 82 -10.10 -5.32 15.09
C ASN A 82 -9.26 -6.26 14.22
N ILE A 83 -8.25 -5.75 13.54
CA ILE A 83 -7.40 -6.54 12.68
C ILE A 83 -6.68 -7.64 13.50
N LYS A 84 -6.94 -8.90 13.16
CA LYS A 84 -6.21 -10.06 13.69
C LYS A 84 -5.34 -10.70 12.63
N CYS A 85 -5.82 -10.65 11.40
CA CYS A 85 -5.14 -11.17 10.23
C CYS A 85 -5.59 -10.41 8.97
N PHE A 86 -4.77 -10.43 7.96
CA PHE A 86 -4.99 -9.74 6.69
C PHE A 86 -4.16 -10.37 5.59
N CYS A 87 -4.52 -10.13 4.33
CA CYS A 87 -3.68 -10.48 3.20
C CYS A 87 -3.07 -9.24 2.56
N ILE A 88 -1.86 -9.40 2.05
CA ILE A 88 -1.18 -8.43 1.18
C ILE A 88 -1.19 -9.03 -0.22
N ASN A 89 -1.72 -8.26 -1.19
CA ASN A 89 -1.92 -8.72 -2.55
C ASN A 89 -1.16 -7.79 -3.50
N PHE A 90 -0.22 -8.33 -4.26
CA PHE A 90 0.52 -7.60 -5.29
C PHE A 90 -0.09 -7.86 -6.65
N LEU A 91 -0.54 -6.79 -7.30
CA LEU A 91 -1.18 -6.83 -8.61
C LEU A 91 -0.35 -6.08 -9.64
N PRO A 92 -0.43 -6.45 -10.93
CA PRO A 92 0.20 -5.70 -12.00
C PRO A 92 -0.52 -4.36 -12.26
N ILE A 93 0.15 -3.43 -12.94
CA ILE A 93 -0.36 -2.06 -13.20
C ILE A 93 -1.69 -2.03 -13.96
N SER A 94 -2.04 -3.11 -14.67
CA SER A 94 -3.34 -3.24 -15.34
C SER A 94 -4.55 -3.20 -14.40
N TYR A 95 -4.34 -3.43 -13.10
CA TYR A 95 -5.38 -3.34 -12.06
C TYR A 95 -5.36 -2.03 -11.27
N TYR A 96 -4.54 -1.06 -11.68
CA TYR A 96 -4.42 0.21 -10.97
C TYR A 96 -5.76 0.95 -10.83
N ASP A 97 -6.51 1.09 -11.92
CA ASP A 97 -7.79 1.80 -11.91
C ASP A 97 -8.84 1.10 -11.02
N GLN A 98 -8.86 -0.24 -11.03
CA GLN A 98 -9.73 -1.03 -10.17
C GLN A 98 -9.42 -0.80 -8.68
N LEU A 99 -8.14 -0.78 -8.32
CA LEU A 99 -7.71 -0.51 -6.96
C LEU A 99 -7.98 0.94 -6.52
N VAL A 100 -7.78 1.91 -7.41
CA VAL A 100 -8.12 3.32 -7.13
C VAL A 100 -9.62 3.49 -6.88
N ASN A 101 -10.47 2.78 -7.62
CA ASN A 101 -11.91 2.84 -7.41
C ASN A 101 -12.32 2.41 -6.00
N THR A 102 -11.59 1.52 -5.34
CA THR A 102 -11.93 1.09 -3.97
C THR A 102 -11.73 2.19 -2.94
N ILE A 103 -10.76 3.12 -3.15
CA ILE A 103 -10.43 4.19 -2.21
C ILE A 103 -11.63 5.07 -1.87
N HIS A 104 -12.55 5.28 -2.83
CA HIS A 104 -13.72 6.15 -2.65
C HIS A 104 -14.96 5.43 -2.08
N HIS A 105 -14.86 4.12 -1.76
CA HIS A 105 -15.97 3.28 -1.32
C HIS A 105 -15.66 2.62 0.03
N ASN A 106 -15.34 3.43 1.03
CA ASN A 106 -14.83 2.98 2.33
C ASN A 106 -15.93 2.88 3.43
N LYS A 107 -17.21 2.84 3.04
CA LYS A 107 -18.31 2.67 4.02
C LYS A 107 -18.37 1.22 4.46
N ILE A 108 -18.97 1.00 5.64
CA ILE A 108 -19.12 -0.35 6.19
C ILE A 108 -19.97 -1.26 5.28
N GLU A 109 -20.93 -0.68 4.56
CA GLU A 109 -21.85 -1.37 3.65
C GLU A 109 -21.25 -1.67 2.28
N ASP A 110 -20.17 -0.99 1.90
CA ASP A 110 -19.60 -1.12 0.57
C ASP A 110 -18.90 -2.48 0.43
N ASP A 111 -19.17 -3.18 -0.67
CA ASP A 111 -18.41 -4.34 -1.13
C ASP A 111 -17.30 -3.85 -2.07
N GLU A 112 -16.12 -3.68 -1.55
CA GLU A 112 -15.01 -3.10 -2.31
C GLU A 112 -14.45 -4.04 -3.38
N PHE A 113 -14.65 -5.35 -3.26
CA PHE A 113 -14.32 -6.28 -4.34
C PHE A 113 -15.24 -6.09 -5.54
N SER A 114 -16.55 -5.97 -5.31
CA SER A 114 -17.52 -5.68 -6.38
C SER A 114 -17.24 -4.32 -7.03
N VAL A 115 -16.95 -3.28 -6.25
CA VAL A 115 -16.63 -1.94 -6.75
C VAL A 115 -15.35 -1.95 -7.60
N GLY A 116 -14.31 -2.63 -7.13
CA GLY A 116 -13.04 -2.78 -7.83
C GLY A 116 -13.09 -3.78 -9.00
N GLN A 117 -14.22 -4.49 -9.19
CA GLN A 117 -14.32 -5.59 -10.16
C GLN A 117 -13.20 -6.63 -9.95
N LEU A 118 -12.92 -6.94 -8.69
CA LEU A 118 -11.92 -7.91 -8.26
C LEU A 118 -12.58 -9.23 -7.92
N THR A 119 -11.92 -10.35 -8.21
CA THR A 119 -12.43 -11.68 -7.87
C THR A 119 -12.04 -12.03 -6.43
N LEU A 120 -13.05 -12.25 -5.59
CA LEU A 120 -12.86 -12.68 -4.23
C LEU A 120 -12.40 -14.14 -4.15
N ASP A 121 -11.31 -14.37 -3.44
CA ASP A 121 -10.86 -15.70 -3.03
C ASP A 121 -10.59 -15.71 -1.52
N HIS A 122 -10.25 -16.87 -0.96
CA HIS A 122 -10.05 -17.05 0.48
C HIS A 122 -8.62 -17.47 0.80
N ALA A 123 -8.07 -16.88 1.87
CA ALA A 123 -6.79 -17.28 2.41
C ALA A 123 -6.82 -18.77 2.86
N LYS A 124 -5.68 -19.44 2.77
CA LYS A 124 -5.55 -20.87 3.08
C LYS A 124 -5.30 -21.13 4.56
N THR A 125 -4.62 -20.22 5.25
CA THR A 125 -4.14 -20.44 6.62
C THR A 125 -4.77 -19.49 7.64
N ILE A 126 -5.42 -18.42 7.19
CA ILE A 126 -6.03 -17.39 8.02
C ILE A 126 -7.44 -17.05 7.53
N HIS A 127 -8.23 -16.37 8.35
CA HIS A 127 -9.56 -15.89 7.95
C HIS A 127 -9.48 -14.48 7.37
N ALA A 128 -9.08 -14.37 6.10
CA ALA A 128 -9.03 -13.12 5.37
C ALA A 128 -9.41 -13.31 3.90
N PRO A 129 -9.95 -12.28 3.21
CA PRO A 129 -10.18 -12.33 1.77
C PRO A 129 -8.85 -12.18 1.02
N VAL A 130 -8.80 -12.73 -0.18
CA VAL A 130 -7.66 -12.69 -1.10
C VAL A 130 -8.13 -12.18 -2.44
N ILE A 131 -7.34 -11.36 -3.11
CA ILE A 131 -7.58 -10.96 -4.49
C ILE A 131 -7.01 -12.04 -5.42
N HIS A 132 -7.88 -12.71 -6.18
CA HIS A 132 -7.51 -13.81 -7.07
C HIS A 132 -6.49 -13.40 -8.13
N GLU A 133 -6.60 -12.19 -8.67
CA GLU A 133 -5.76 -11.66 -9.74
C GLU A 133 -4.34 -11.27 -9.30
N ALA A 134 -4.06 -11.29 -8.00
CA ALA A 134 -2.73 -10.97 -7.49
C ALA A 134 -1.71 -12.04 -7.85
N PHE A 135 -0.54 -11.62 -8.35
CA PHE A 135 0.54 -12.56 -8.66
C PHE A 135 1.32 -13.02 -7.43
N ILE A 136 1.19 -12.30 -6.31
CA ILE A 136 1.64 -12.72 -4.96
C ILE A 136 0.56 -12.34 -3.95
N ASN A 137 0.20 -13.33 -3.11
CA ASN A 137 -0.62 -13.10 -1.93
C ASN A 137 0.18 -13.53 -0.69
N MET A 138 0.24 -12.67 0.32
CA MET A 138 0.88 -12.96 1.61
C MET A 138 -0.18 -12.97 2.70
N GLU A 139 -0.36 -14.08 3.36
CA GLU A 139 -1.28 -14.25 4.49
C GLU A 139 -0.56 -13.90 5.78
N CYS A 140 -1.05 -12.88 6.48
CA CYS A 140 -0.38 -12.30 7.64
C CYS A 140 -1.26 -12.40 8.90
N THR A 141 -0.66 -12.79 10.02
CA THR A 141 -1.24 -12.57 11.35
C THR A 141 -0.66 -11.30 11.96
N LEU A 142 -1.50 -10.54 12.66
CA LEU A 142 -1.04 -9.33 13.34
C LEU A 142 0.01 -9.68 14.39
N LYS A 143 1.15 -9.02 14.34
CA LYS A 143 2.23 -9.15 15.31
C LYS A 143 2.26 -7.97 16.28
N ASP A 144 2.13 -6.75 15.78
CA ASP A 144 2.19 -5.54 16.58
C ASP A 144 1.52 -4.35 15.86
N ILE A 145 1.09 -3.36 16.63
CA ILE A 145 0.57 -2.08 16.16
C ILE A 145 1.22 -0.98 17.01
N GLN A 146 1.80 0.01 16.34
CA GLN A 146 2.46 1.14 16.99
C GLN A 146 1.88 2.46 16.48
N ASP A 147 1.36 3.29 17.37
CA ASP A 147 1.00 4.67 17.07
C ASP A 147 2.27 5.53 17.07
N LEU A 148 2.72 5.93 15.87
CA LEU A 148 3.92 6.73 15.71
C LEU A 148 3.68 8.21 16.03
N SER A 149 2.46 8.69 15.87
CA SER A 149 2.10 10.10 16.13
C SER A 149 1.82 10.39 17.59
N GLY A 150 1.45 9.38 18.37
CA GLY A 150 0.90 9.54 19.72
C GLY A 150 -0.49 10.20 19.75
N ALA A 151 -1.09 10.41 18.58
CA ALA A 151 -2.40 11.06 18.40
C ALA A 151 -3.39 10.17 17.62
N GLY A 152 -3.01 8.94 17.32
CA GLY A 152 -3.84 8.03 16.55
C GLY A 152 -3.96 8.37 15.05
N ILE A 153 -3.07 9.20 14.53
CA ILE A 153 -3.10 9.63 13.12
C ILE A 153 -2.24 8.70 12.26
N THR A 154 -1.00 8.49 12.66
CA THR A 154 -0.05 7.66 11.91
C THR A 154 0.27 6.39 12.67
N THR A 155 -0.09 5.27 12.08
CA THR A 155 0.09 3.95 12.70
C THR A 155 0.99 3.07 11.84
N MET A 156 1.85 2.32 12.51
CA MET A 156 2.62 1.25 11.92
C MET A 156 2.01 -0.10 12.32
N ILE A 157 1.68 -0.93 11.34
CA ILE A 157 1.19 -2.30 11.54
C ILE A 157 2.27 -3.29 11.14
N ILE A 158 2.56 -4.24 12.00
CA ILE A 158 3.51 -5.31 11.74
C ILE A 158 2.74 -6.62 11.64
N GLY A 159 2.76 -7.22 10.45
CA GLY A 159 2.21 -8.54 10.18
C GLY A 159 3.29 -9.59 10.06
N GLN A 160 3.12 -10.73 10.71
CA GLN A 160 3.96 -11.91 10.48
C GLN A 160 3.35 -12.74 9.35
N VAL A 161 4.12 -12.95 8.29
CA VAL A 161 3.71 -13.77 7.15
C VAL A 161 3.65 -15.24 7.56
N GLN A 162 2.49 -15.87 7.34
CA GLN A 162 2.24 -17.28 7.64
C GLN A 162 2.27 -18.15 6.39
N HIS A 163 1.86 -17.59 5.27
CA HIS A 163 1.76 -18.30 4.00
C HIS A 163 1.92 -17.32 2.83
N ILE A 164 2.53 -17.78 1.75
CA ILE A 164 2.64 -17.03 0.48
C ILE A 164 2.15 -17.92 -0.66
N SER A 165 1.21 -17.39 -1.45
CA SER A 165 0.85 -17.92 -2.76
C SER A 165 1.51 -17.08 -3.84
N VAL A 166 2.07 -17.72 -4.86
CA VAL A 166 2.79 -17.05 -5.95
C VAL A 166 2.32 -17.63 -7.28
N GLU A 167 2.04 -16.75 -8.26
CA GLU A 167 1.73 -17.20 -9.63
C GLU A 167 2.91 -17.99 -10.22
N GLU A 168 2.63 -19.10 -10.90
CA GLU A 168 3.66 -20.00 -11.43
C GLU A 168 4.63 -19.28 -12.38
N ASN A 169 4.12 -18.45 -13.29
CA ASN A 169 4.95 -17.68 -14.21
C ASN A 169 5.91 -16.73 -13.47
N TYR A 170 5.42 -16.10 -12.40
CA TYR A 170 6.25 -15.24 -11.57
C TYR A 170 7.33 -16.06 -10.85
N ALA A 171 6.98 -17.20 -10.27
CA ALA A 171 7.92 -18.11 -9.59
C ALA A 171 9.02 -18.62 -10.54
N GLN A 172 8.68 -18.88 -11.80
CA GLN A 172 9.63 -19.29 -12.84
C GLN A 172 10.50 -18.14 -13.38
N GLY A 173 10.30 -16.90 -12.92
CA GLY A 173 11.07 -15.73 -13.33
C GLY A 173 10.47 -14.94 -14.48
N TYR A 174 9.30 -15.33 -14.98
CA TYR A 174 8.52 -14.56 -15.94
C TYR A 174 7.66 -13.52 -15.23
N LYS A 175 7.20 -12.51 -15.97
CA LYS A 175 6.27 -11.49 -15.45
C LYS A 175 6.71 -10.81 -14.12
N ARG A 176 8.00 -10.62 -13.93
CA ARG A 176 8.53 -9.95 -12.72
C ARG A 176 8.67 -8.45 -12.89
N TYR A 177 8.65 -7.99 -14.13
CA TYR A 177 9.07 -6.63 -14.48
C TYR A 177 8.08 -6.03 -15.48
N GLU A 178 8.26 -4.75 -15.77
CA GLU A 178 7.42 -3.97 -16.64
C GLU A 178 5.95 -4.00 -16.19
N LYS A 179 5.03 -4.07 -17.14
CA LYS A 179 3.58 -4.05 -16.88
C LYS A 179 3.02 -5.26 -16.12
N ASP A 180 3.76 -6.36 -16.08
CA ASP A 180 3.31 -7.61 -15.44
C ASP A 180 3.87 -7.77 -14.01
N GLY A 181 4.83 -6.92 -13.60
CA GLY A 181 5.46 -6.95 -12.30
C GLY A 181 4.89 -5.94 -11.30
N PHE A 182 5.70 -5.61 -10.31
CA PHE A 182 5.33 -4.64 -9.28
C PHE A 182 5.08 -3.25 -9.85
N MET A 183 4.03 -2.61 -9.41
CA MET A 183 3.81 -1.18 -9.61
C MET A 183 4.35 -0.39 -8.43
N MET A 184 4.83 0.81 -8.70
CA MET A 184 5.42 1.71 -7.72
C MET A 184 4.67 3.04 -7.74
N LEU A 185 4.45 3.61 -6.57
CA LEU A 185 4.03 4.99 -6.43
C LEU A 185 5.27 5.87 -6.26
N ILE A 186 5.34 6.94 -7.04
CA ILE A 186 6.21 8.08 -6.76
C ILE A 186 5.28 9.16 -6.18
N PRO A 187 5.33 9.44 -4.87
CA PRO A 187 4.47 10.44 -4.23
C PRO A 187 4.61 11.76 -4.96
N ALA A 188 3.52 12.52 -5.11
CA ALA A 188 3.44 13.71 -5.95
C ALA A 188 4.63 14.64 -5.73
N PRO A 189 5.67 14.59 -6.57
CA PRO A 189 6.74 15.55 -6.47
C PRO A 189 6.17 16.90 -6.87
N GLN A 190 6.35 17.89 -6.02
CA GLN A 190 6.10 19.26 -6.36
C GLN A 190 7.37 19.90 -6.90
N ASP A 191 7.23 20.93 -7.70
CA ASP A 191 8.35 21.83 -7.93
C ASP A 191 8.68 22.51 -6.61
N LEU A 192 9.84 22.15 -6.03
CA LEU A 192 10.22 22.59 -4.69
C LEU A 192 10.60 24.09 -4.64
N LEU A 193 10.75 24.77 -5.79
CA LEU A 193 11.02 26.19 -5.87
C LEU A 193 9.75 27.02 -5.97
N THR A 194 8.80 26.54 -6.76
CA THR A 194 7.57 27.29 -7.06
C THR A 194 6.37 26.80 -6.23
N GLY A 195 6.44 25.58 -5.71
CA GLY A 195 5.32 24.90 -5.05
C GLY A 195 4.21 24.49 -6.01
N GLU A 196 4.43 24.57 -7.33
CA GLU A 196 3.44 24.10 -8.30
C GLU A 196 3.35 22.56 -8.26
N PRO A 197 2.13 22.00 -8.24
CA PRO A 197 1.95 20.57 -8.14
C PRO A 197 2.41 19.87 -9.42
N ASN A 198 3.23 18.86 -9.28
CA ASN A 198 3.47 17.84 -10.30
C ASN A 198 2.51 16.67 -10.06
N GLN A 199 2.26 15.88 -11.08
CA GLN A 199 1.45 14.70 -10.93
C GLN A 199 2.25 13.59 -10.23
N SER A 200 1.62 12.91 -9.27
CA SER A 200 2.12 11.62 -8.80
C SER A 200 2.26 10.67 -9.97
N ALA A 201 3.36 9.97 -10.01
CA ALA A 201 3.62 9.00 -11.06
C ALA A 201 3.43 7.58 -10.55
N ILE A 202 2.82 6.74 -11.39
CA ILE A 202 2.83 5.31 -11.24
C ILE A 202 3.91 4.77 -12.17
N ALA A 203 4.83 3.98 -11.64
CA ALA A 203 5.94 3.43 -12.37
C ALA A 203 5.94 1.90 -12.30
N THR A 204 6.57 1.29 -13.28
CA THR A 204 6.93 -0.12 -13.28
C THR A 204 8.44 -0.27 -13.29
N ILE A 205 8.93 -1.43 -12.88
CA ILE A 205 10.37 -1.68 -12.80
C ILE A 205 10.87 -2.17 -14.15
N ASN A 206 11.81 -1.44 -14.74
CA ASN A 206 12.61 -1.93 -15.86
C ASN A 206 13.95 -2.42 -15.33
N ILE A 207 14.44 -3.55 -15.84
CA ILE A 207 15.74 -4.08 -15.48
C ILE A 207 16.75 -3.79 -16.57
N GLU A 208 17.82 -3.13 -16.18
CA GLU A 208 19.10 -3.20 -16.87
C GLU A 208 19.90 -4.34 -16.23
N LYS A 209 20.26 -5.34 -17.03
CA LYS A 209 21.14 -6.40 -16.54
C LYS A 209 22.53 -5.83 -16.40
N TYR A 210 23.06 -5.90 -15.19
CA TYR A 210 24.49 -5.72 -14.95
C TYR A 210 25.13 -7.12 -14.99
N ASP A 211 26.08 -7.31 -15.89
CA ASP A 211 26.90 -8.52 -15.97
C ASP A 211 27.90 -8.58 -14.78
#